data_9f1d76ac41882da8243d945c92296c3f
#
_entry.id   9f1d76ac41882da8243d945c92296c3f
#
_cell.length_a   1.000
_cell.length_b   1.000
_cell.length_c   1.000
_cell.angle_alpha   90.00
_cell.angle_beta   90.00
_cell.angle_gamma   90.00
#
_symmetry.space_group_name_H-M   'P 1'
#
loop_
_entity.id
_entity.type
_entity.pdbx_description
1 polymer ?
#
loop_
_entity_poly.entity_id
_entity_poly.type
_entity_poly.pdbx_seq_one_letter_code
_entity_poly.pdbx_strand_id
1 'polypeptide(L)'
;MAKLTQANEDYLEAIVMLAGADRLPVRSVDLASRLGVSKPSVNKAVTLLKEEGFIEQQPYGDIFLTDAGAAYGEAVLERHNTLTRFFTEVLGVKADIAENEACCIEHVISEDTFQRWTEHIRQSLDCCPAK
;
A
#
# COMPACT_ATOMS: atom_id res chain seq x y z
N MET A 1 -15.27 7.91 -5.52
CA MET A 1 -14.76 6.64 -4.98
C MET A 1 -14.60 6.75 -3.48
N ALA A 2 -15.17 5.83 -2.73
CA ALA A 2 -15.07 5.87 -1.27
C ALA A 2 -13.63 5.58 -0.85
N LYS A 3 -13.13 6.39 0.07
CA LYS A 3 -11.78 6.20 0.59
C LYS A 3 -11.81 5.08 1.64
N LEU A 4 -10.91 4.15 1.52
CA LEU A 4 -10.77 3.06 2.48
C LEU A 4 -10.22 3.57 3.82
N THR A 5 -10.51 2.84 4.88
CA THR A 5 -9.87 3.10 6.16
C THR A 5 -8.39 2.73 6.07
N GLN A 6 -7.59 3.21 7.02
CA GLN A 6 -6.16 2.89 7.06
C GLN A 6 -5.94 1.37 7.08
N ALA A 7 -6.68 0.65 7.92
CA ALA A 7 -6.53 -0.80 8.00
C ALA A 7 -6.83 -1.47 6.66
N ASN A 8 -7.89 -1.04 5.97
CA ASN A 8 -8.25 -1.64 4.70
C ASN A 8 -7.28 -1.27 3.59
N GLU A 9 -6.70 -0.07 3.64
CA GLU A 9 -5.64 0.29 2.72
C GLU A 9 -4.41 -0.58 2.94
N ASP A 10 -4.08 -0.89 4.19
CA ASP A 10 -2.96 -1.79 4.50
C ASP A 10 -3.20 -3.19 3.92
N TYR A 11 -4.43 -3.70 4.02
CA TYR A 11 -4.77 -4.99 3.42
C TYR A 11 -4.61 -4.96 1.91
N LEU A 12 -5.12 -3.90 1.27
CA LEU A 12 -5.03 -3.81 -0.18
C LEU A 12 -3.58 -3.66 -0.64
N GLU A 13 -2.79 -2.86 0.06
CA GLU A 13 -1.36 -2.71 -0.21
C GLU A 13 -0.65 -4.05 -0.11
N ALA A 14 -0.94 -4.82 0.94
CA ALA A 14 -0.33 -6.14 1.11
C ALA A 14 -0.72 -7.09 -0.03
N ILE A 15 -1.96 -7.03 -0.49
CA ILE A 15 -2.40 -7.85 -1.62
C ILE A 15 -1.63 -7.46 -2.88
N VAL A 16 -1.45 -6.18 -3.13
CA VAL A 16 -0.68 -5.70 -4.29
C VAL A 16 0.76 -6.22 -4.22
N MET A 17 1.38 -6.16 -3.05
CA MET A 17 2.75 -6.61 -2.88
C MET A 17 2.88 -8.13 -3.08
N LEU A 18 1.92 -8.90 -2.56
CA LEU A 18 1.94 -10.35 -2.72
C LEU A 18 1.63 -10.78 -4.16
N ALA A 19 0.74 -10.04 -4.84
CA ALA A 19 0.39 -10.35 -6.22
C ALA A 19 1.51 -10.05 -7.19
N GLY A 20 2.30 -9.03 -6.91
CA GLY A 20 3.41 -8.65 -7.78
C GLY A 20 2.97 -7.98 -9.07
N ALA A 21 3.93 -7.72 -9.94
CA ALA A 21 3.69 -7.01 -11.21
C ALA A 21 2.74 -7.78 -12.13
N ASP A 22 2.73 -9.10 -12.04
CA ASP A 22 1.90 -9.94 -12.91
C ASP A 22 0.51 -10.18 -12.35
N ARG A 23 0.16 -9.56 -11.23
CA ARG A 23 -1.13 -9.72 -10.58
C ARG A 23 -1.50 -11.18 -10.36
N LEU A 24 -0.58 -11.92 -9.74
CA LEU A 24 -0.82 -13.32 -9.43
C LEU A 24 -1.88 -13.46 -8.33
N PRO A 25 -2.59 -14.60 -8.29
CA PRO A 25 -3.56 -14.82 -7.22
C PRO A 25 -2.90 -14.84 -5.86
N VAL A 26 -3.59 -14.32 -4.85
CA VAL A 26 -3.08 -14.19 -3.48
C VAL A 26 -3.92 -15.08 -2.57
N ARG A 27 -3.25 -15.85 -1.72
CA ARG A 27 -3.93 -16.74 -0.77
C ARG A 27 -4.22 -15.98 0.53
N SER A 28 -5.39 -16.22 1.10
CA SER A 28 -5.77 -15.58 2.37
C SER A 28 -4.78 -15.90 3.48
N VAL A 29 -4.24 -17.13 3.50
CA VAL A 29 -3.28 -17.52 4.53
C VAL A 29 -1.97 -16.74 4.41
N ASP A 30 -1.55 -16.42 3.21
CA ASP A 30 -0.34 -15.62 2.99
C ASP A 30 -0.57 -14.18 3.42
N LEU A 31 -1.77 -13.66 3.17
CA LEU A 31 -2.13 -12.31 3.58
C LEU A 31 -2.16 -12.19 5.10
N ALA A 32 -2.77 -13.18 5.77
CA ALA A 32 -2.80 -13.21 7.23
C ALA A 32 -1.40 -13.27 7.83
N SER A 33 -0.53 -14.09 7.25
CA SER A 33 0.84 -14.23 7.70
C SER A 33 1.63 -12.94 7.54
N ARG A 34 1.49 -12.30 6.37
CA ARG A 34 2.23 -11.06 6.09
C ARG A 34 1.85 -9.93 7.04
N LEU A 35 0.56 -9.82 7.37
CA LEU A 35 0.08 -8.74 8.22
C LEU A 35 0.06 -9.08 9.70
N GLY A 36 0.30 -10.35 10.05
CA GLY A 36 0.29 -10.78 11.44
C GLY A 36 -1.10 -10.68 12.06
N VAL A 37 -2.14 -11.01 11.30
CA VAL A 37 -3.53 -10.90 11.73
C VAL A 37 -4.22 -12.25 11.67
N SER A 38 -5.40 -12.33 12.29
CA SER A 38 -6.18 -13.56 12.34
C SER A 38 -6.94 -13.78 11.03
N LYS A 39 -7.35 -15.04 10.80
CA LYS A 39 -8.18 -15.37 9.65
C LYS A 39 -9.49 -14.60 9.64
N PRO A 40 -10.24 -14.48 10.74
CA PRO A 40 -11.46 -13.68 10.76
C PRO A 40 -11.24 -12.22 10.34
N SER A 41 -10.11 -11.64 10.76
CA SER A 41 -9.77 -10.27 10.35
C SER A 41 -9.55 -10.17 8.86
N VAL A 42 -8.83 -11.13 8.28
CA VAL A 42 -8.62 -11.18 6.83
C VAL A 42 -9.95 -11.33 6.10
N ASN A 43 -10.80 -12.24 6.57
CA ASN A 43 -12.09 -12.48 5.92
C ASN A 43 -12.97 -11.23 5.91
N LYS A 44 -12.96 -10.49 7.01
CA LYS A 44 -13.72 -9.25 7.12
C LYS A 44 -13.22 -8.21 6.12
N ALA A 45 -11.92 -8.03 6.05
CA ALA A 45 -11.33 -7.06 5.13
C ALA A 45 -11.54 -7.47 3.68
N VAL A 46 -11.36 -8.75 3.36
CA VAL A 46 -11.55 -9.28 2.02
C VAL A 46 -12.99 -9.09 1.57
N THR A 47 -13.97 -9.35 2.46
CA THR A 47 -15.37 -9.13 2.15
C THR A 47 -15.63 -7.67 1.78
N LEU A 48 -15.10 -6.74 2.57
CA LEU A 48 -15.27 -5.32 2.29
C LEU A 48 -14.62 -4.92 0.98
N LEU A 49 -13.40 -5.35 0.74
CA LEU A 49 -12.69 -5.01 -0.49
C LEU A 49 -13.38 -5.57 -1.72
N LYS A 50 -13.98 -6.75 -1.59
CA LYS A 50 -14.75 -7.36 -2.65
C LYS A 50 -16.01 -6.54 -2.95
N GLU A 51 -16.72 -6.12 -1.90
CA GLU A 51 -17.93 -5.30 -2.05
C GLU A 51 -17.62 -3.95 -2.70
N GLU A 52 -16.45 -3.39 -2.40
CA GLU A 52 -16.02 -2.13 -2.98
C GLU A 52 -15.47 -2.28 -4.40
N GLY A 53 -15.34 -3.49 -4.90
CA GLY A 53 -14.91 -3.73 -6.27
C GLY A 53 -13.41 -3.72 -6.48
N PHE A 54 -12.62 -3.82 -5.41
CA PHE A 54 -11.17 -3.80 -5.51
C PHE A 54 -10.55 -5.17 -5.70
N ILE A 55 -11.26 -6.22 -5.31
CA ILE A 55 -10.79 -7.60 -5.47
C ILE A 55 -11.95 -8.49 -5.87
N GLU A 56 -11.59 -9.69 -6.35
CA GLU A 56 -12.53 -10.77 -6.64
C GLU A 56 -12.05 -12.02 -5.92
N GLN A 57 -12.99 -12.82 -5.45
CA GLN A 57 -12.67 -14.09 -4.80
C GLN A 57 -13.85 -15.03 -4.91
N GLN A 58 -13.60 -16.23 -5.42
CA GLN A 58 -14.59 -17.30 -5.40
C GLN A 58 -14.61 -17.94 -4.01
N PRO A 59 -15.71 -18.59 -3.60
CA PRO A 59 -15.76 -19.29 -2.32
C PRO A 59 -14.58 -20.24 -2.20
N TYR A 60 -13.85 -20.15 -1.09
CA TYR A 60 -12.63 -20.94 -0.80
C TYR A 60 -11.53 -20.77 -1.85
N GLY A 61 -11.62 -19.72 -2.68
CA GLY A 61 -10.64 -19.48 -3.72
C GLY A 61 -9.63 -18.42 -3.37
N ASP A 62 -8.73 -18.17 -4.32
CA ASP A 62 -7.71 -17.15 -4.19
C ASP A 62 -8.29 -15.75 -4.42
N ILE A 63 -7.53 -14.75 -3.96
CA ILE A 63 -7.89 -13.34 -4.11
C ILE A 63 -7.22 -12.81 -5.38
N PHE A 64 -8.01 -12.14 -6.21
CA PHE A 64 -7.52 -11.50 -7.45
C PHE A 64 -7.79 -10.02 -7.39
N LEU A 65 -6.80 -9.21 -7.78
CA LEU A 65 -6.99 -7.76 -7.89
C LEU A 65 -7.79 -7.43 -9.13
N THR A 66 -8.73 -6.49 -8.98
CA THR A 66 -9.38 -5.87 -10.15
C THR A 66 -8.49 -4.73 -10.61
N ASP A 67 -8.81 -4.14 -11.77
CA ASP A 67 -8.06 -2.96 -12.25
C ASP A 67 -8.15 -1.82 -11.23
N ALA A 68 -9.33 -1.60 -10.66
CA ALA A 68 -9.52 -0.56 -9.64
C ALA A 68 -8.70 -0.86 -8.39
N GLY A 69 -8.66 -2.13 -7.97
CA GLY A 69 -7.89 -2.54 -6.79
C GLY A 69 -6.40 -2.36 -6.99
N ALA A 70 -5.91 -2.76 -8.16
CA ALA A 70 -4.50 -2.59 -8.49
C ALA A 70 -4.12 -1.11 -8.49
N ALA A 71 -4.93 -0.26 -9.11
CA ALA A 71 -4.65 1.17 -9.18
C ALA A 71 -4.64 1.81 -7.80
N TYR A 72 -5.63 1.51 -6.96
CA TYR A 72 -5.73 2.08 -5.63
C TYR A 72 -4.57 1.60 -4.75
N GLY A 73 -4.32 0.28 -4.75
CA GLY A 73 -3.27 -0.29 -3.90
C GLY A 73 -1.88 0.16 -4.33
N GLU A 74 -1.64 0.28 -5.63
CA GLU A 74 -0.36 0.78 -6.13
C GLU A 74 -0.14 2.24 -5.76
N ALA A 75 -1.21 3.05 -5.75
CA ALA A 75 -1.10 4.44 -5.31
C ALA A 75 -0.73 4.54 -3.83
N VAL A 76 -1.32 3.70 -2.99
CA VAL A 76 -0.98 3.64 -1.56
C VAL A 76 0.47 3.21 -1.39
N LEU A 77 0.90 2.19 -2.12
CA LEU A 77 2.26 1.69 -2.06
C LEU A 77 3.25 2.75 -2.53
N GLU A 78 2.92 3.49 -3.57
CA GLU A 78 3.77 4.58 -4.06
C GLU A 78 3.95 5.67 -3.00
N ARG A 79 2.87 6.03 -2.29
CA ARG A 79 2.98 6.99 -1.18
C ARG A 79 3.93 6.48 -0.13
N HIS A 80 3.78 5.22 0.25
CA HIS A 80 4.65 4.60 1.26
C HIS A 80 6.11 4.68 0.82
N ASN A 81 6.40 4.24 -0.39
CA ASN A 81 7.77 4.21 -0.91
C ASN A 81 8.36 5.62 -1.04
N THR A 82 7.57 6.57 -1.50
CA THR A 82 8.02 7.96 -1.65
C THR A 82 8.37 8.58 -0.31
N LEU A 83 7.51 8.41 0.69
CA LEU A 83 7.76 8.95 2.02
C LEU A 83 8.94 8.26 2.70
N THR A 84 9.03 6.95 2.59
CA THR A 84 10.16 6.20 3.15
C THR A 84 11.47 6.69 2.54
N ARG A 85 11.49 6.86 1.24
CA ARG A 85 12.67 7.33 0.52
C ARG A 85 13.07 8.73 0.97
N PHE A 86 12.10 9.62 1.17
CA PHE A 86 12.40 10.95 1.68
C PHE A 86 13.05 10.88 3.06
N PHE A 87 12.48 10.09 3.96
CA PHE A 87 13.01 9.98 5.31
C PHE A 87 14.42 9.40 5.32
N THR A 88 14.69 8.39 4.50
CA THR A 88 16.01 7.76 4.50
C THR A 88 17.03 8.56 3.70
N GLU A 89 16.70 9.01 2.51
CA GLU A 89 17.68 9.62 1.60
C GLU A 89 17.87 11.12 1.81
N VAL A 90 16.82 11.82 2.23
CA VAL A 90 16.91 13.26 2.45
C VAL A 90 17.19 13.60 3.91
N LEU A 91 16.46 12.97 4.84
CA LEU A 91 16.60 13.28 6.27
C LEU A 91 17.57 12.37 7.01
N GLY A 92 17.99 11.26 6.41
CA GLY A 92 18.92 10.35 7.05
C GLY A 92 18.33 9.51 8.16
N VAL A 93 17.01 9.31 8.17
CA VAL A 93 16.34 8.48 9.16
C VAL A 93 16.65 7.01 8.88
N LYS A 94 16.82 6.21 9.93
CA LYS A 94 17.05 4.78 9.77
C LYS A 94 15.89 4.11 9.05
N ALA A 95 16.20 3.11 8.22
CA ALA A 95 15.22 2.48 7.35
C ALA A 95 14.01 1.91 8.10
N ASP A 96 14.24 1.25 9.23
CA ASP A 96 13.14 0.64 10.00
C ASP A 96 12.21 1.70 10.59
N ILE A 97 12.76 2.80 11.09
CA ILE A 97 11.98 3.91 11.63
C ILE A 97 11.24 4.61 10.50
N ALA A 98 11.92 4.86 9.37
CA ALA A 98 11.33 5.52 8.23
C ALA A 98 10.14 4.75 7.69
N GLU A 99 10.25 3.43 7.61
CA GLU A 99 9.18 2.58 7.10
C GLU A 99 7.95 2.63 7.99
N ASN A 100 8.14 2.57 9.30
CA ASN A 100 7.03 2.64 10.25
C ASN A 100 6.34 4.00 10.21
N GLU A 101 7.11 5.09 10.16
CA GLU A 101 6.53 6.42 10.16
C GLU A 101 5.86 6.75 8.84
N ALA A 102 6.43 6.31 7.73
CA ALA A 102 5.80 6.48 6.43
C ALA A 102 4.46 5.76 6.36
N CYS A 103 4.40 4.57 6.93
CA CYS A 103 3.17 3.80 6.98
C CYS A 103 2.04 4.56 7.70
N CYS A 104 2.40 5.29 8.76
CA CYS A 104 1.40 6.09 9.48
C CYS A 104 0.99 7.33 8.68
N ILE A 105 1.95 8.03 8.10
CA ILE A 105 1.70 9.31 7.44
C ILE A 105 0.93 9.13 6.14
N GLU A 106 1.22 8.08 5.37
CA GLU A 106 0.64 7.90 4.03
C GLU A 106 -0.88 7.86 4.04
N HIS A 107 -1.48 7.48 5.16
CA HIS A 107 -2.93 7.35 5.28
C HIS A 107 -3.61 8.63 5.74
N VAL A 108 -2.86 9.59 6.27
CA VAL A 108 -3.44 10.78 6.88
C VAL A 108 -3.19 12.07 6.11
N ILE A 109 -2.19 12.13 5.25
CA ILE A 109 -1.93 13.35 4.49
C ILE A 109 -2.92 13.48 3.33
N SER A 110 -3.25 14.73 2.99
CA SER A 110 -4.14 15.00 1.87
C SER A 110 -3.42 14.76 0.56
N GLU A 111 -4.21 14.58 -0.50
CA GLU A 111 -3.65 14.42 -1.85
C GLU A 111 -2.84 15.66 -2.24
N ASP A 112 -3.34 16.86 -1.92
CA ASP A 112 -2.63 18.10 -2.23
C ASP A 112 -1.27 18.14 -1.55
N THR A 113 -1.23 17.84 -0.24
CA THR A 113 0.02 17.84 0.51
C THR A 113 0.99 16.79 -0.06
N PHE A 114 0.48 15.61 -0.39
CA PHE A 114 1.31 14.55 -0.95
C PHE A 114 1.90 14.97 -2.31
N GLN A 115 1.11 15.61 -3.17
CA GLN A 115 1.59 16.07 -4.48
C GLN A 115 2.70 17.11 -4.32
N ARG A 116 2.53 18.05 -3.41
CA ARG A 116 3.54 19.07 -3.15
C ARG A 116 4.81 18.46 -2.57
N TRP A 117 4.66 17.49 -1.69
CA TRP A 117 5.80 16.80 -1.08
C TRP A 117 6.54 15.98 -2.14
N THR A 118 5.80 15.26 -3.00
CA THR A 118 6.39 14.48 -4.09
C THR A 118 7.19 15.37 -5.02
N GLU A 119 6.67 16.54 -5.36
CA GLU A 119 7.37 17.47 -6.22
C GLU A 119 8.69 17.94 -5.58
N HIS A 120 8.64 18.24 -4.29
CA HIS A 120 9.83 18.65 -3.56
C HIS A 120 10.86 17.52 -3.51
N ILE A 121 10.41 16.30 -3.25
CA ILE A 121 11.30 15.13 -3.21
C ILE A 121 11.94 14.91 -4.57
N ARG A 122 11.16 15.02 -5.64
CA ARG A 122 11.68 14.85 -7.00
C ARG A 122 12.80 15.85 -7.27
N GLN A 123 12.59 17.10 -6.91
CA GLN A 123 13.61 18.13 -7.09
C GLN A 123 14.85 17.84 -6.26
N SER A 124 14.67 17.40 -5.02
CA SER A 124 15.79 17.13 -4.11
C SER A 124 16.62 15.93 -4.54
N LEU A 125 15.96 14.87 -5.01
CA LEU A 125 16.65 13.62 -5.36
C LEU A 125 17.19 13.64 -6.78
N ASP A 126 16.51 14.30 -7.68
CA ASP A 126 16.95 14.39 -9.07
C ASP A 126 18.18 15.27 -9.21
N CYS A 127 18.40 16.17 -8.26
CA CYS A 127 19.62 16.98 -8.23
C CYS A 127 20.85 16.18 -7.82
N CYS A 128 20.67 14.95 -7.35
CA CYS A 128 21.77 14.08 -6.94
C CYS A 128 21.71 12.80 -7.77
N PRO A 129 22.10 12.84 -9.04
CA PRO A 129 21.89 11.72 -9.96
C PRO A 129 22.79 10.50 -9.73
N ALA A 130 23.66 10.54 -8.77
CA ALA A 130 24.68 9.51 -8.55
C ALA A 130 24.11 8.25 -7.88
N LYS A 131 22.89 7.90 -8.13
CA LYS A 131 22.25 6.74 -7.51
C LYS A 131 22.27 5.52 -8.42
#